data_4aa2ec046cbaa0446cd5f69a083f819a
#
_entry.id   4aa2ec046cbaa0446cd5f69a083f819a
#
_cell.length_a   1.000
_cell.length_b   1.000
_cell.length_c   1.000
_cell.angle_alpha   90.00
_cell.angle_beta   90.00
_cell.angle_gamma   90.00
#
_symmetry.space_group_name_H-M   'P 1'
#
loop_
_entity.id
_entity.type
_entity.pdbx_description
1 polymer ?
#
loop_
_entity_poly.entity_id
_entity_poly.type
_entity_poly.pdbx_seq_one_letter_code
_entity_poly.pdbx_strand_id
1 'polypeptide(L)'
;MDSRSTHLTLALVEQRLRGRSPVRIEPGPGLTRAAVLLLLGDALDGVEVLLTMRGHAVRDHKGEVSLPGGAMEAGDMDEVATALREAHEEVGLNPEMVRVLGRLDDYVTVTGYHVAPVVAAGAFDGLSPRTAEIVEVFPFPLAFMLDPAHVERIPGARFGRTDDILMVRFGARLVWGATARILFNLLEICT
;
A
#
# COMPACT_ATOMS: atom_id res chain seq x y z
N MET A 1 -17.36 -24.03 17.54
CA MET A 1 -16.52 -23.92 16.32
C MET A 1 -15.57 -22.78 16.58
N ASP A 2 -14.33 -23.14 16.81
CA ASP A 2 -13.29 -22.23 17.31
C ASP A 2 -12.88 -21.27 16.19
N SER A 3 -13.41 -20.07 16.22
CA SER A 3 -12.98 -18.97 15.35
C SER A 3 -11.59 -18.54 15.82
N ARG A 4 -10.55 -19.21 15.33
CA ARG A 4 -9.18 -18.69 15.45
C ARG A 4 -9.12 -17.41 14.66
N SER A 5 -9.40 -16.29 15.33
CA SER A 5 -9.05 -14.96 14.84
C SER A 5 -7.54 -14.99 14.59
N THR A 6 -7.15 -15.14 13.36
CA THR A 6 -5.72 -15.06 12.99
C THR A 6 -5.30 -13.62 13.24
N HIS A 7 -4.71 -13.35 14.39
CA HIS A 7 -4.15 -12.03 14.67
C HIS A 7 -3.04 -11.77 13.68
N LEU A 8 -3.25 -10.79 12.82
CA LEU A 8 -2.21 -10.31 11.91
C LEU A 8 -1.11 -9.66 12.75
N THR A 9 0.10 -10.18 12.66
CA THR A 9 1.29 -9.66 13.36
C THR A 9 2.42 -9.42 12.36
N LEU A 10 3.35 -8.51 12.67
CA LEU A 10 4.54 -8.30 11.83
C LEU A 10 5.34 -9.60 11.63
N ALA A 11 5.44 -10.43 12.66
CA ALA A 11 6.12 -11.72 12.57
C ALA A 11 5.44 -12.66 11.56
N LEU A 12 4.10 -12.70 11.53
CA LEU A 12 3.35 -13.49 10.55
C LEU A 12 3.58 -12.95 9.14
N VAL A 13 3.49 -11.61 8.94
CA VAL A 13 3.74 -10.98 7.64
C VAL A 13 5.14 -11.34 7.15
N GLU A 14 6.16 -11.18 7.99
CA GLU A 14 7.55 -11.53 7.65
C GLU A 14 7.68 -13.00 7.28
N GLN A 15 7.09 -13.90 8.06
CA GLN A 15 7.10 -15.33 7.77
C GLN A 15 6.48 -15.67 6.41
N ARG A 16 5.34 -15.03 6.08
CA ARG A 16 4.63 -15.27 4.83
C ARG A 16 5.36 -14.71 3.62
N LEU A 17 6.05 -13.58 3.77
CA LEU A 17 6.84 -12.99 2.70
C LEU A 17 8.20 -13.68 2.50
N ARG A 18 8.76 -14.24 3.58
CA ARG A 18 10.04 -14.96 3.53
C ARG A 18 9.90 -16.22 2.68
N GLY A 19 10.63 -16.29 1.59
CA GLY A 19 10.61 -17.42 0.65
C GLY A 19 9.47 -17.39 -0.37
N ARG A 20 8.62 -16.34 -0.35
CA ARG A 20 7.65 -16.12 -1.41
C ARG A 20 8.30 -15.37 -2.57
N SER A 21 8.05 -15.86 -3.78
CA SER A 21 8.35 -15.09 -5.00
C SER A 21 7.09 -14.34 -5.41
N PRO A 22 7.11 -13.00 -5.46
CA PRO A 22 5.97 -12.22 -5.92
C PRO A 22 5.69 -12.51 -7.40
N VAL A 23 4.43 -12.46 -7.79
CA VAL A 23 4.04 -12.47 -9.20
C VAL A 23 4.52 -11.16 -9.82
N ARG A 24 5.45 -11.27 -10.78
CA ARG A 24 5.97 -10.13 -11.51
C ARG A 24 5.30 -10.03 -12.86
N ILE A 25 4.95 -8.81 -13.24
CA ILE A 25 4.35 -8.49 -14.52
C ILE A 25 5.42 -7.76 -15.34
N GLU A 26 5.77 -8.30 -16.50
CA GLU A 26 6.64 -7.57 -17.43
C GLU A 26 5.93 -6.28 -17.89
N PRO A 27 6.52 -5.09 -17.65
CA PRO A 27 5.89 -3.85 -18.03
C PRO A 27 5.78 -3.77 -19.57
N GLY A 28 4.54 -3.82 -20.05
CA GLY A 28 4.26 -3.63 -21.46
C GLY A 28 4.60 -2.21 -21.92
N PRO A 29 4.67 -1.98 -23.24
CA PRO A 29 4.93 -0.65 -23.77
C PRO A 29 3.86 0.35 -23.31
N GLY A 30 4.32 1.53 -22.88
CA GLY A 30 3.45 2.61 -22.42
C GLY A 30 3.09 2.59 -20.92
N LEU A 31 3.55 1.60 -20.15
CA LEU A 31 3.40 1.62 -18.69
C LEU A 31 4.57 2.37 -18.02
N THR A 32 4.23 3.26 -17.09
CA THR A 32 5.21 3.89 -16.21
C THR A 32 5.52 2.97 -15.05
N ARG A 33 6.80 2.61 -14.86
CA ARG A 33 7.23 1.84 -13.68
C ARG A 33 7.14 2.71 -12.44
N ALA A 34 6.58 2.15 -11.37
CA ALA A 34 6.41 2.81 -10.08
C ALA A 34 6.59 1.81 -8.93
N ALA A 35 6.87 2.34 -7.75
CA ALA A 35 6.87 1.54 -6.53
C ALA A 35 6.16 2.28 -5.40
N VAL A 36 5.53 1.51 -4.50
CA VAL A 36 4.86 2.04 -3.31
C VAL A 36 5.36 1.31 -2.07
N LEU A 37 5.35 1.99 -0.93
CA LEU A 37 5.79 1.44 0.34
C LEU A 37 4.59 1.11 1.24
N LEU A 38 4.45 -0.16 1.61
CA LEU A 38 3.63 -0.59 2.74
C LEU A 38 4.52 -0.55 3.99
N LEU A 39 4.61 0.61 4.63
CA LEU A 39 5.28 0.71 5.92
C LEU A 39 4.34 0.19 7.00
N LEU A 40 4.73 -0.90 7.66
CA LEU A 40 3.95 -1.59 8.67
C LEU A 40 4.52 -1.29 10.06
N GLY A 41 3.63 -0.98 11.01
CA GLY A 41 3.91 -0.82 12.43
C GLY A 41 3.11 -1.78 13.29
N ASP A 42 3.62 -2.14 14.46
CA ASP A 42 2.85 -2.86 15.47
C ASP A 42 1.86 -1.92 16.15
N ALA A 43 0.64 -2.41 16.33
CA ALA A 43 -0.42 -1.75 17.08
C ALA A 43 -1.00 -2.69 18.15
N LEU A 44 -1.78 -2.15 19.08
CA LEU A 44 -2.40 -2.95 20.14
C LEU A 44 -3.26 -4.09 19.62
N ASP A 45 -3.95 -3.85 18.50
CA ASP A 45 -4.89 -4.81 17.91
C ASP A 45 -4.33 -5.47 16.63
N GLY A 46 -3.01 -5.50 16.46
CA GLY A 46 -2.37 -6.15 15.31
C GLY A 46 -1.39 -5.27 14.56
N VAL A 47 -1.54 -5.15 13.23
CA VAL A 47 -0.64 -4.39 12.35
C VAL A 47 -1.38 -3.23 11.72
N GLU A 48 -0.74 -2.07 11.75
CA GLU A 48 -1.16 -0.89 11.01
C GLU A 48 -0.25 -0.66 9.80
N VAL A 49 -0.81 -0.03 8.76
CA VAL A 49 -0.05 0.46 7.61
C VAL A 49 -0.13 1.98 7.55
N LEU A 50 0.97 2.62 7.21
CA LEU A 50 1.01 4.06 7.00
C LEU A 50 0.37 4.40 5.66
N LEU A 51 -0.63 5.29 5.68
CA LEU A 51 -1.28 5.83 4.50
C LEU A 51 -1.13 7.35 4.44
N THR A 52 -1.19 7.89 3.23
CA THR A 52 -1.20 9.31 2.94
C THR A 52 -2.52 9.73 2.33
N MET A 53 -2.91 10.98 2.50
CA MET A 53 -4.03 11.59 1.79
C MET A 53 -3.54 12.75 0.95
N ARG A 54 -3.88 12.75 -0.33
CA ARG A 54 -3.54 13.83 -1.27
C ARG A 54 -4.47 15.03 -1.10
N GLY A 55 -3.89 16.23 -1.22
CA GLY A 55 -4.64 17.47 -1.11
C GLY A 55 -5.56 17.73 -2.30
N HIS A 56 -6.57 18.57 -2.10
CA HIS A 56 -7.50 18.98 -3.17
C HIS A 56 -6.86 19.93 -4.21
N ALA A 57 -5.67 20.47 -3.93
CA ALA A 57 -4.95 21.40 -4.81
C ALA A 57 -4.17 20.71 -5.95
N VAL A 58 -3.96 19.40 -5.87
CA VAL A 58 -3.30 18.62 -6.95
C VAL A 58 -4.25 18.44 -8.13
N ARG A 59 -3.70 18.35 -9.36
CA ARG A 59 -4.52 18.17 -10.58
C ARG A 59 -5.24 16.83 -10.61
N ASP A 60 -4.54 15.78 -10.22
CA ASP A 60 -5.03 14.40 -10.27
C ASP A 60 -5.13 13.82 -8.88
N HIS A 61 -6.08 12.88 -8.67
CA HIS A 61 -6.22 12.12 -7.41
C HIS A 61 -6.52 12.96 -6.15
N LYS A 62 -7.35 14.02 -6.30
CA LYS A 62 -7.74 14.93 -5.21
C LYS A 62 -8.43 14.18 -4.06
N GLY A 63 -7.90 14.31 -2.84
CA GLY A 63 -8.47 13.69 -1.65
C GLY A 63 -8.36 12.18 -1.62
N GLU A 64 -7.58 11.56 -2.53
CA GLU A 64 -7.38 10.13 -2.53
C GLU A 64 -6.40 9.70 -1.44
N VAL A 65 -6.70 8.54 -0.88
CA VAL A 65 -5.82 7.85 0.07
C VAL A 65 -4.90 6.92 -0.71
N SER A 66 -3.60 7.01 -0.46
CA SER A 66 -2.58 6.21 -1.14
C SER A 66 -1.53 5.68 -0.16
N LEU A 67 -0.79 4.69 -0.61
CA LEU A 67 0.51 4.33 -0.04
C LEU A 67 1.54 5.38 -0.49
N PRO A 68 2.54 5.74 0.34
CA PRO A 68 3.69 6.53 -0.12
C PRO A 68 4.35 5.86 -1.31
N GLY A 69 4.66 6.63 -2.35
CA GLY A 69 5.27 6.07 -3.55
C GLY A 69 5.06 6.88 -4.80
N GLY A 70 5.80 6.52 -5.85
CA GLY A 70 5.77 7.22 -7.11
C GLY A 70 6.50 6.50 -8.25
N ALA A 71 6.79 7.26 -9.30
CA ALA A 71 7.44 6.75 -10.49
C ALA A 71 8.92 6.41 -10.23
N MET A 72 9.40 5.35 -10.85
CA MET A 72 10.82 4.99 -10.82
C MET A 72 11.65 6.00 -11.62
N GLU A 73 12.70 6.52 -11.02
CA GLU A 73 13.63 7.42 -11.66
C GLU A 73 14.91 6.72 -12.13
N ALA A 74 15.67 7.38 -13.01
CA ALA A 74 16.88 6.81 -13.58
C ALA A 74 17.99 6.55 -12.53
N GLY A 75 17.92 7.19 -11.37
CA GLY A 75 18.84 7.00 -10.24
C GLY A 75 18.47 5.85 -9.31
N ASP A 76 17.27 5.33 -9.42
CA ASP A 76 16.78 4.24 -8.56
C ASP A 76 17.37 2.90 -9.02
N MET A 77 18.08 2.21 -8.13
CA MET A 77 18.68 0.91 -8.46
C MET A 77 17.64 -0.19 -8.67
N ASP A 78 16.54 -0.12 -7.93
CA ASP A 78 15.42 -1.07 -7.98
C ASP A 78 14.14 -0.46 -7.42
N GLU A 79 13.07 -1.26 -7.38
CA GLU A 79 11.77 -0.83 -6.86
C GLU A 79 11.79 -0.56 -5.34
N VAL A 80 12.71 -1.19 -4.60
CA VAL A 80 12.89 -0.90 -3.16
C VAL A 80 13.49 0.49 -2.98
N ALA A 81 14.50 0.83 -3.77
CA ALA A 81 15.10 2.17 -3.76
C ALA A 81 14.05 3.25 -4.09
N THR A 82 13.22 3.03 -5.12
CA THR A 82 12.12 3.94 -5.48
C THR A 82 11.15 4.13 -4.32
N ALA A 83 10.63 3.04 -3.74
CA ALA A 83 9.64 3.11 -2.67
C ALA A 83 10.17 3.83 -1.41
N LEU A 84 11.43 3.61 -1.07
CA LEU A 84 12.08 4.26 0.08
C LEU A 84 12.38 5.73 -0.19
N ARG A 85 12.85 6.10 -1.40
CA ARG A 85 13.08 7.48 -1.82
C ARG A 85 11.78 8.28 -1.76
N GLU A 86 10.72 7.79 -2.38
CA GLU A 86 9.41 8.43 -2.39
C GLU A 86 8.84 8.61 -0.98
N ALA A 87 8.92 7.59 -0.12
CA ALA A 87 8.49 7.70 1.26
C ALA A 87 9.34 8.70 2.06
N HIS A 88 10.65 8.81 1.77
CA HIS A 88 11.48 9.86 2.36
C HIS A 88 11.00 11.26 1.94
N GLU A 89 10.74 11.46 0.66
CA GLU A 89 10.32 12.74 0.10
C GLU A 89 8.92 13.15 0.57
N GLU A 90 7.95 12.22 0.57
CA GLU A 90 6.54 12.50 0.87
C GLU A 90 6.26 12.63 2.37
N VAL A 91 6.86 11.78 3.21
CA VAL A 91 6.51 11.68 4.64
C VAL A 91 7.70 11.82 5.60
N GLY A 92 8.92 11.98 5.09
CA GLY A 92 10.13 12.17 5.90
C GLY A 92 10.66 10.86 6.51
N LEU A 93 10.34 9.71 5.91
CA LEU A 93 10.86 8.43 6.35
C LEU A 93 12.39 8.41 6.24
N ASN A 94 13.08 7.98 7.30
CA ASN A 94 14.50 7.63 7.19
C ASN A 94 14.64 6.18 6.73
N PRO A 95 15.18 5.92 5.51
CA PRO A 95 15.34 4.56 4.98
C PRO A 95 16.17 3.62 5.86
N GLU A 96 17.11 4.16 6.66
CA GLU A 96 17.96 3.37 7.56
C GLU A 96 17.21 2.86 8.80
N MET A 97 16.04 3.44 9.10
CA MET A 97 15.23 3.09 10.27
C MET A 97 14.16 2.04 9.98
N VAL A 98 14.12 1.53 8.75
CA VAL A 98 13.12 0.53 8.37
C VAL A 98 13.77 -0.76 7.90
N ARG A 99 13.08 -1.85 8.12
CA ARG A 99 13.50 -3.18 7.69
C ARG A 99 12.59 -3.67 6.57
N VAL A 100 13.12 -3.79 5.37
CA VAL A 100 12.40 -4.35 4.22
C VAL A 100 12.10 -5.84 4.49
N LEU A 101 10.84 -6.22 4.37
CA LEU A 101 10.34 -7.58 4.60
C LEU A 101 10.19 -8.38 3.31
N GLY A 102 9.95 -7.71 2.19
CA GLY A 102 9.76 -8.31 0.89
C GLY A 102 8.89 -7.48 -0.03
N ARG A 103 8.32 -8.14 -1.05
CA ARG A 103 7.42 -7.52 -2.03
C ARG A 103 6.12 -8.31 -2.15
N LEU A 104 5.05 -7.61 -2.51
CA LEU A 104 3.79 -8.21 -2.96
C LEU A 104 3.79 -8.40 -4.48
N ASP A 105 2.69 -8.93 -5.01
CA ASP A 105 2.46 -9.07 -6.44
C ASP A 105 2.39 -7.70 -7.11
N ASP A 106 2.92 -7.60 -8.32
CA ASP A 106 2.83 -6.39 -9.11
C ASP A 106 1.38 -6.07 -9.45
N TYR A 107 1.07 -4.79 -9.54
CA TYR A 107 -0.26 -4.30 -9.86
C TYR A 107 -0.21 -3.32 -11.02
N VAL A 108 -1.06 -3.53 -12.03
CA VAL A 108 -1.19 -2.58 -13.15
C VAL A 108 -2.43 -1.72 -12.94
N THR A 109 -2.24 -0.40 -12.86
CA THR A 109 -3.34 0.55 -12.69
C THR A 109 -4.00 0.87 -14.03
N VAL A 110 -5.25 1.32 -14.00
CA VAL A 110 -5.97 1.82 -15.19
C VAL A 110 -5.38 3.12 -15.74
N THR A 111 -4.60 3.82 -14.92
CA THR A 111 -3.91 5.07 -15.28
C THR A 111 -2.54 4.85 -15.91
N GLY A 112 -2.18 3.60 -16.24
CA GLY A 112 -0.96 3.28 -16.97
C GLY A 112 0.29 3.13 -16.11
N TYR A 113 0.16 2.84 -14.81
CA TYR A 113 1.29 2.53 -13.95
C TYR A 113 1.44 1.03 -13.72
N HIS A 114 2.65 0.54 -13.83
CA HIS A 114 3.09 -0.76 -13.33
C HIS A 114 3.69 -0.55 -11.94
N VAL A 115 2.96 -0.96 -10.92
CA VAL A 115 3.29 -0.70 -9.51
C VAL A 115 3.88 -1.93 -8.85
N ALA A 116 5.04 -1.77 -8.24
CA ALA A 116 5.73 -2.75 -7.41
C ALA A 116 5.53 -2.43 -5.92
N PRO A 117 4.68 -3.16 -5.17
CA PRO A 117 4.49 -2.90 -3.76
C PRO A 117 5.63 -3.50 -2.93
N VAL A 118 6.30 -2.66 -2.15
CA VAL A 118 7.38 -3.02 -1.21
C VAL A 118 6.81 -3.01 0.20
N VAL A 119 7.09 -4.06 0.98
CA VAL A 119 6.67 -4.17 2.38
C VAL A 119 7.87 -3.97 3.29
N ALA A 120 7.76 -3.05 4.23
CA ALA A 120 8.77 -2.81 5.26
C ALA A 120 8.15 -2.66 6.64
N ALA A 121 8.89 -2.96 7.69
CA ALA A 121 8.53 -2.72 9.08
C ALA A 121 9.31 -1.52 9.61
N GLY A 122 8.63 -0.65 10.36
CA GLY A 122 9.23 0.52 11.00
C GLY A 122 8.24 1.29 11.87
N ALA A 123 8.74 2.24 12.64
CA ALA A 123 7.92 3.13 13.46
C ALA A 123 7.36 4.28 12.62
N PHE A 124 6.22 4.84 13.06
CA PHE A 124 5.57 5.99 12.41
C PHE A 124 5.91 7.32 13.08
N ASP A 125 6.70 7.28 14.16
CA ASP A 125 7.05 8.47 14.94
C ASP A 125 7.79 9.50 14.07
N GLY A 126 7.32 10.74 14.15
CA GLY A 126 7.91 11.87 13.43
C GLY A 126 7.58 11.94 11.93
N LEU A 127 6.85 10.96 11.39
CA LEU A 127 6.39 11.01 10.00
C LEU A 127 5.25 12.03 9.85
N SER A 128 5.35 12.84 8.82
CA SER A 128 4.41 13.94 8.56
C SER A 128 4.47 14.36 7.10
N PRO A 129 3.45 15.04 6.55
CA PRO A 129 3.50 15.58 5.20
C PRO A 129 4.75 16.43 4.96
N ARG A 130 5.49 16.16 3.90
CA ARG A 130 6.72 16.88 3.51
C ARG A 130 6.57 17.60 2.18
N THR A 131 5.56 17.28 1.41
CA THR A 131 5.27 17.90 0.11
C THR A 131 3.93 18.64 0.16
N ALA A 132 3.72 19.59 -0.73
CA ALA A 132 2.45 20.30 -0.85
C ALA A 132 1.31 19.39 -1.36
N GLU A 133 1.65 18.22 -1.90
CA GLU A 133 0.69 17.25 -2.43
C GLU A 133 0.03 16.43 -1.34
N ILE A 134 0.74 16.13 -0.25
CA ILE A 134 0.24 15.33 0.87
C ILE A 134 -0.26 16.26 1.97
N VAL A 135 -1.50 16.07 2.38
CA VAL A 135 -2.13 16.89 3.43
C VAL A 135 -2.29 16.14 4.76
N GLU A 136 -2.22 14.82 4.72
CA GLU A 136 -2.37 13.99 5.90
C GLU A 136 -1.52 12.72 5.78
N VAL A 137 -0.96 12.28 6.90
CA VAL A 137 -0.31 10.98 7.08
C VAL A 137 -0.96 10.33 8.29
N PHE A 138 -1.42 9.08 8.15
CA PHE A 138 -2.14 8.42 9.23
C PHE A 138 -1.95 6.90 9.23
N PRO A 139 -2.01 6.26 10.41
CA PRO A 139 -2.04 4.82 10.52
C PRO A 139 -3.43 4.28 10.11
N PHE A 140 -3.43 3.16 9.41
CA PHE A 140 -4.63 2.42 9.05
C PHE A 140 -4.54 0.97 9.55
N PRO A 141 -5.45 0.53 10.45
CA PRO A 141 -5.41 -0.82 10.99
C PRO A 141 -5.82 -1.84 9.93
N LEU A 142 -4.91 -2.73 9.56
CA LEU A 142 -5.17 -3.75 8.53
C LEU A 142 -6.28 -4.72 8.94
N ALA A 143 -6.44 -4.97 10.25
CA ALA A 143 -7.53 -5.80 10.79
C ALA A 143 -8.92 -5.25 10.41
N PHE A 144 -9.05 -3.94 10.16
CA PHE A 144 -10.32 -3.33 9.73
C PHE A 144 -10.84 -3.91 8.42
N MET A 145 -9.94 -4.31 7.51
CA MET A 145 -10.30 -4.91 6.23
C MET A 145 -10.62 -6.41 6.32
N LEU A 146 -10.35 -7.06 7.45
CA LEU A 146 -10.68 -8.48 7.66
C LEU A 146 -12.17 -8.69 7.90
N ASP A 147 -12.89 -7.67 8.35
CA ASP A 147 -14.35 -7.72 8.45
C ASP A 147 -14.98 -7.41 7.07
N PRO A 148 -15.66 -8.37 6.44
CA PRO A 148 -16.32 -8.17 5.14
C PRO A 148 -17.34 -7.03 5.14
N ALA A 149 -17.90 -6.66 6.30
CA ALA A 149 -18.84 -5.56 6.42
C ALA A 149 -18.21 -4.19 6.14
N HIS A 150 -16.89 -4.08 6.27
CA HIS A 150 -16.13 -2.85 5.98
C HIS A 150 -15.66 -2.74 4.53
N VAL A 151 -15.78 -3.82 3.74
CA VAL A 151 -15.24 -3.88 2.37
C VAL A 151 -16.37 -3.96 1.36
N GLU A 152 -16.64 -2.86 0.69
CA GLU A 152 -17.56 -2.84 -0.46
C GLU A 152 -16.82 -3.35 -1.70
N ARG A 153 -17.47 -4.29 -2.42
CA ARG A 153 -16.97 -4.84 -3.69
C ARG A 153 -17.86 -4.41 -4.84
N ILE A 154 -17.30 -3.64 -5.76
CA ILE A 154 -18.00 -3.20 -6.96
C ILE A 154 -17.52 -4.05 -8.14
N PRO A 155 -18.41 -4.77 -8.84
CA PRO A 155 -18.04 -5.60 -9.98
C PRO A 155 -17.25 -4.81 -11.02
N GLY A 156 -15.99 -5.17 -11.25
CA GLY A 156 -15.10 -4.49 -12.17
C GLY A 156 -15.54 -4.57 -13.63
N ALA A 157 -16.34 -5.58 -13.98
CA ALA A 157 -16.93 -5.73 -15.31
C ALA A 157 -17.71 -4.49 -15.79
N ARG A 158 -18.28 -3.71 -14.85
CA ARG A 158 -18.93 -2.41 -15.17
C ARG A 158 -17.96 -1.37 -15.75
N PHE A 159 -16.65 -1.58 -15.52
CA PHE A 159 -15.55 -0.69 -15.91
C PHE A 159 -14.57 -1.38 -16.87
N GLY A 160 -14.98 -2.52 -17.47
CA GLY A 160 -14.11 -3.29 -18.37
C GLY A 160 -12.95 -4.01 -17.69
N ARG A 161 -13.05 -4.26 -16.36
CA ARG A 161 -12.03 -4.96 -15.56
C ARG A 161 -12.44 -6.41 -15.30
N THR A 162 -11.44 -7.26 -15.06
CA THR A 162 -11.64 -8.66 -14.68
C THR A 162 -11.79 -8.84 -13.17
N ASP A 163 -11.24 -7.90 -12.38
CA ASP A 163 -11.22 -7.91 -10.93
C ASP A 163 -12.19 -6.87 -10.34
N ASP A 164 -12.74 -7.14 -9.15
CA ASP A 164 -13.61 -6.21 -8.44
C ASP A 164 -12.82 -4.99 -7.93
N ILE A 165 -13.50 -3.84 -7.93
CA ILE A 165 -12.98 -2.63 -7.28
C ILE A 165 -13.34 -2.73 -5.79
N LEU A 166 -12.32 -2.66 -4.94
CA LEU A 166 -12.48 -2.66 -3.49
C LEU A 166 -12.57 -1.23 -2.97
N MET A 167 -13.49 -1.00 -2.04
CA MET A 167 -13.70 0.27 -1.37
C MET A 167 -13.86 0.06 0.13
N VAL A 168 -13.10 0.80 0.94
CA VAL A 168 -13.13 0.74 2.39
C VAL A 168 -13.30 2.14 2.95
N ARG A 169 -14.36 2.38 3.73
CA ARG A 169 -14.59 3.66 4.42
C ARG A 169 -14.02 3.59 5.83
N PHE A 170 -13.02 4.40 6.09
CA PHE A 170 -12.40 4.52 7.40
C PHE A 170 -12.57 5.95 7.94
N GLY A 171 -13.62 6.16 8.73
CA GLY A 171 -14.06 7.50 9.12
C GLY A 171 -14.48 8.31 7.90
N ALA A 172 -13.90 9.49 7.73
CA ALA A 172 -14.13 10.34 6.55
C ALA A 172 -13.27 9.97 5.33
N ARG A 173 -12.37 9.00 5.47
CA ARG A 173 -11.41 8.62 4.42
C ARG A 173 -11.96 7.47 3.61
N LEU A 174 -11.65 7.46 2.31
CA LEU A 174 -12.00 6.39 1.39
C LEU A 174 -10.71 5.76 0.85
N VAL A 175 -10.46 4.51 1.24
CA VAL A 175 -9.39 3.67 0.70
C VAL A 175 -9.99 2.83 -0.42
N TRP A 176 -9.52 2.98 -1.65
CA TRP A 176 -10.12 2.31 -2.80
C TRP A 176 -9.12 2.01 -3.92
N GLY A 177 -9.56 1.34 -4.97
CA GLY A 177 -8.79 1.12 -6.18
C GLY A 177 -7.48 0.37 -5.94
N ALA A 178 -6.37 0.89 -6.47
CA ALA A 178 -5.05 0.29 -6.36
C ALA A 178 -4.61 0.10 -4.90
N THR A 179 -4.78 1.14 -4.07
CA THR A 179 -4.42 1.10 -2.65
C THR A 179 -5.15 -0.03 -1.92
N ALA A 180 -6.48 -0.08 -2.03
CA ALA A 180 -7.27 -1.13 -1.38
C ALA A 180 -6.90 -2.53 -1.90
N ARG A 181 -6.66 -2.68 -3.22
CA ARG A 181 -6.29 -3.97 -3.82
C ARG A 181 -4.91 -4.45 -3.34
N ILE A 182 -3.93 -3.56 -3.25
CA ILE A 182 -2.59 -3.89 -2.76
C ILE A 182 -2.64 -4.29 -1.27
N LEU A 183 -3.39 -3.56 -0.43
CA LEU A 183 -3.59 -3.93 0.97
C LEU A 183 -4.29 -5.29 1.10
N PHE A 184 -5.29 -5.54 0.25
CA PHE A 184 -6.01 -6.81 0.25
C PHE A 184 -5.11 -7.97 -0.19
N ASN A 185 -4.19 -7.77 -1.15
CA ASN A 185 -3.20 -8.78 -1.53
C ASN A 185 -2.30 -9.18 -0.36
N LEU A 186 -1.86 -8.21 0.47
CA LEU A 186 -1.13 -8.54 1.71
C LEU A 186 -1.97 -9.42 2.64
N LEU A 187 -3.25 -9.11 2.83
CA LEU A 187 -4.14 -9.89 3.69
C LEU A 187 -4.36 -11.31 3.13
N GLU A 188 -4.58 -11.45 1.82
CA GLU A 188 -4.71 -12.77 1.15
C GLU A 188 -3.47 -13.65 1.35
N ILE A 189 -2.26 -13.05 1.40
CA ILE A 189 -1.00 -13.77 1.64
C ILE A 189 -0.91 -14.21 3.11
N CYS A 190 -1.48 -13.45 4.04
CA CYS A 190 -1.34 -13.66 5.47
C CYS A 190 -2.46 -14.53 6.08
N THR A 191 -3.60 -14.64 5.44
CA THR A 191 -4.76 -15.45 5.90
C THR A 191 -4.88 -16.76 5.15
#